data_b2e1e3f981b5847be4b1264f0ccb113a
#
_entry.id   b2e1e3f981b5847be4b1264f0ccb113a
#
_cell.length_a   1.000
_cell.length_b   1.000
_cell.length_c   1.000
_cell.angle_alpha   90.00
_cell.angle_beta   90.00
_cell.angle_gamma   90.00
#
_symmetry.space_group_name_H-M   'P 1'
#
loop_
_entity.id
_entity.type
_entity.pdbx_description
1 polymer ?
#
loop_
_entity_poly.entity_id
_entity_poly.type
_entity_poly.pdbx_seq_one_letter_code
_entity_poly.pdbx_strand_id
1 'polypeptide(L)'
;MPRTADPELPHRILKAADALWQSGGEAAVTIRGVATEAQTTTPTVYSYYADREALLTALRSLAYQRFHAYLAKSRDFEDCCARHLEFGITRARDYELLYGRGWMERVAPDVQTAEIEKFATQLVRAGVDEARATRAAYPILMMLHGVVMHRLLNKKQSAVGKAIREACLQACTTLLESARQKP
;
A
#
# COMPACT_ATOMS: atom_id res chain seq x y z
N MET A 1 -10.40 -32.89 26.96
CA MET A 1 -11.34 -32.40 25.94
C MET A 1 -10.55 -31.63 24.90
N PRO A 2 -10.67 -31.88 23.60
CA PRO A 2 -10.03 -31.09 22.59
C PRO A 2 -10.60 -29.65 22.70
N ARG A 3 -9.72 -28.67 22.80
CA ARG A 3 -10.10 -27.26 22.85
C ARG A 3 -10.67 -26.89 21.48
N THR A 4 -11.95 -26.55 21.41
CA THR A 4 -12.58 -26.07 20.16
C THR A 4 -11.72 -24.92 19.63
N ALA A 5 -11.28 -25.01 18.37
CA ALA A 5 -10.50 -23.96 17.76
C ALA A 5 -11.33 -22.67 17.78
N ASP A 6 -10.78 -21.61 18.33
CA ASP A 6 -11.41 -20.28 18.33
C ASP A 6 -11.35 -19.71 16.89
N PRO A 7 -12.49 -19.61 16.18
CA PRO A 7 -12.51 -19.17 14.79
C PRO A 7 -12.05 -17.71 14.60
N GLU A 8 -12.14 -16.88 15.65
CA GLU A 8 -11.73 -15.49 15.63
C GLU A 8 -10.23 -15.28 15.92
N LEU A 9 -9.53 -16.33 16.35
CA LEU A 9 -8.13 -16.22 16.76
C LEU A 9 -7.20 -15.76 15.64
N PRO A 10 -7.31 -16.24 14.37
CA PRO A 10 -6.48 -15.74 13.26
C PRO A 10 -6.67 -14.24 13.04
N HIS A 11 -7.91 -13.76 13.14
CA HIS A 11 -8.24 -12.34 13.01
C HIS A 11 -7.63 -11.53 14.16
N ARG A 12 -7.72 -12.02 15.41
CA ARG A 12 -7.10 -11.36 16.58
C ARG A 12 -5.59 -11.28 16.47
N ILE A 13 -4.93 -12.35 15.99
CA ILE A 13 -3.48 -12.36 15.76
C ILE A 13 -3.09 -11.29 14.73
N LEU A 14 -3.78 -11.24 13.59
CA LEU A 14 -3.49 -10.26 12.56
C LEU A 14 -3.78 -8.81 13.02
N LYS A 15 -4.85 -8.60 13.78
CA LYS A 15 -5.18 -7.30 14.38
C LYS A 15 -4.13 -6.86 15.40
N ALA A 16 -3.63 -7.77 16.22
CA ALA A 16 -2.55 -7.50 17.17
C ALA A 16 -1.25 -7.11 16.46
N ALA A 17 -0.90 -7.85 15.40
CA ALA A 17 0.25 -7.54 14.57
C ALA A 17 0.12 -6.17 13.88
N ASP A 18 -1.07 -5.82 13.40
CA ASP A 18 -1.37 -4.51 12.81
C ASP A 18 -1.21 -3.39 13.85
N ALA A 19 -1.74 -3.54 15.05
CA ALA A 19 -1.59 -2.57 16.13
C ALA A 19 -0.11 -2.31 16.48
N LEU A 20 0.69 -3.37 16.58
CA LEU A 20 2.13 -3.26 16.80
C LEU A 20 2.85 -2.57 15.64
N TRP A 21 2.48 -2.89 14.39
CA TRP A 21 3.01 -2.21 13.22
C TRP A 21 2.69 -0.72 13.22
N GLN A 22 1.45 -0.35 13.48
CA GLN A 22 1.03 1.05 13.52
C GLN A 22 1.76 1.85 14.61
N SER A 23 2.04 1.24 15.76
CA SER A 23 2.71 1.90 16.89
C SER A 23 4.22 2.02 16.73
N GLY A 24 4.89 0.96 16.28
CA GLY A 24 6.36 0.86 16.29
C GLY A 24 7.01 0.38 15.00
N GLY A 25 6.25 0.17 13.93
CA GLY A 25 6.76 -0.29 12.64
C GLY A 25 7.27 -1.73 12.70
N GLU A 26 8.17 -2.07 11.79
CA GLU A 26 8.66 -3.44 11.60
C GLU A 26 9.29 -4.03 12.87
N ALA A 27 10.06 -3.23 13.61
CA ALA A 27 10.75 -3.68 14.81
C ALA A 27 9.80 -4.10 15.95
N ALA A 28 8.59 -3.52 16.01
CA ALA A 28 7.61 -3.84 17.04
C ALA A 28 6.88 -5.17 16.76
N VAL A 29 6.82 -5.63 15.50
CA VAL A 29 6.13 -6.87 15.13
C VAL A 29 7.04 -8.07 15.39
N THR A 30 7.01 -8.57 16.62
CA THR A 30 7.68 -9.83 17.02
C THR A 30 6.63 -10.88 17.33
N ILE A 31 6.93 -12.16 17.09
CA ILE A 31 5.98 -13.26 17.38
C ILE A 31 5.55 -13.24 18.87
N ARG A 32 6.48 -12.97 19.79
CA ARG A 32 6.18 -12.86 21.22
C ARG A 32 5.27 -11.65 21.53
N GLY A 33 5.57 -10.49 20.93
CA GLY A 33 4.75 -9.30 21.08
C GLY A 33 3.33 -9.50 20.57
N VAL A 34 3.21 -10.11 19.38
CA VAL A 34 1.90 -10.44 18.79
C VAL A 34 1.13 -11.45 19.64
N ALA A 35 1.78 -12.49 20.17
CA ALA A 35 1.13 -13.45 21.05
C ALA A 35 0.59 -12.77 22.32
N THR A 36 1.36 -11.89 22.93
CA THR A 36 0.95 -11.10 24.11
C THR A 36 -0.24 -10.21 23.80
N GLU A 37 -0.16 -9.42 22.73
CA GLU A 37 -1.22 -8.48 22.30
C GLU A 37 -2.51 -9.21 21.90
N ALA A 38 -2.40 -10.38 21.23
CA ALA A 38 -3.54 -11.22 20.85
C ALA A 38 -4.08 -12.09 22.00
N GLN A 39 -3.49 -11.98 23.19
CA GLN A 39 -3.84 -12.81 24.37
C GLN A 39 -3.80 -14.32 24.08
N THR A 40 -2.69 -14.76 23.46
CA THR A 40 -2.44 -16.15 23.09
C THR A 40 -1.00 -16.56 23.38
N THR A 41 -0.55 -17.71 22.88
CA THR A 41 0.81 -18.21 23.06
C THR A 41 1.60 -18.18 21.74
N THR A 42 2.94 -18.10 21.84
CA THR A 42 3.81 -18.16 20.65
C THR A 42 3.63 -19.44 19.82
N PRO A 43 3.49 -20.65 20.41
CA PRO A 43 3.15 -21.86 19.64
C PRO A 43 1.82 -21.71 18.88
N THR A 44 0.84 -21.04 19.46
CA THR A 44 -0.44 -20.78 18.79
C THR A 44 -0.27 -19.83 17.61
N VAL A 45 0.54 -18.78 17.73
CA VAL A 45 0.82 -17.90 16.57
C VAL A 45 1.49 -18.69 15.43
N TYR A 46 2.47 -19.55 15.76
CA TYR A 46 3.14 -20.41 14.77
C TYR A 46 2.20 -21.43 14.10
N SER A 47 1.10 -21.83 14.73
CA SER A 47 0.12 -22.71 14.08
C SER A 47 -0.66 -22.04 12.93
N TYR A 48 -0.68 -20.69 12.89
CA TYR A 48 -1.35 -19.91 11.84
C TYR A 48 -0.37 -19.26 10.86
N TYR A 49 0.82 -18.88 11.33
CA TYR A 49 1.86 -18.21 10.54
C TYR A 49 3.18 -18.95 10.76
N ALA A 50 3.71 -19.56 9.71
CA ALA A 50 4.91 -20.39 9.79
C ALA A 50 6.11 -19.67 10.42
N ASP A 51 6.21 -18.37 10.15
CA ASP A 51 7.25 -17.49 10.67
C ASP A 51 6.77 -16.03 10.72
N ARG A 52 7.68 -15.14 11.11
CA ARG A 52 7.42 -13.69 11.17
C ARG A 52 7.17 -13.11 9.77
N GLU A 53 7.84 -13.63 8.73
CA GLU A 53 7.67 -13.11 7.37
C GLU A 53 6.30 -13.48 6.79
N ALA A 54 5.77 -14.65 7.08
CA ALA A 54 4.39 -15.03 6.75
C ALA A 54 3.38 -14.09 7.39
N LEU A 55 3.61 -13.69 8.65
CA LEU A 55 2.77 -12.70 9.34
C LEU A 55 2.88 -11.31 8.72
N LEU A 56 4.08 -10.85 8.36
CA LEU A 56 4.29 -9.57 7.66
C LEU A 56 3.65 -9.58 6.27
N THR A 57 3.65 -10.72 5.58
CA THR A 57 2.96 -10.90 4.29
C THR A 57 1.44 -10.74 4.44
N ALA A 58 0.85 -11.31 5.50
CA ALA A 58 -0.57 -11.12 5.80
C ALA A 58 -0.89 -9.65 6.15
N LEU A 59 -0.02 -8.96 6.88
CA LEU A 59 -0.14 -7.52 7.14
C LEU A 59 -0.08 -6.69 5.86
N ARG A 60 0.82 -7.01 4.93
CA ARG A 60 0.89 -6.35 3.61
C ARG A 60 -0.41 -6.51 2.85
N SER A 61 -0.96 -7.72 2.84
CA SER A 61 -2.26 -7.98 2.19
C SER A 61 -3.37 -7.12 2.78
N LEU A 62 -3.40 -6.94 4.10
CA LEU A 62 -4.35 -6.06 4.78
C LEU A 62 -4.14 -4.59 4.40
N ALA A 63 -2.89 -4.13 4.33
CA ALA A 63 -2.56 -2.77 3.89
C ALA A 63 -2.95 -2.53 2.42
N TYR A 64 -2.73 -3.51 1.53
CA TYR A 64 -3.21 -3.47 0.14
C TYR A 64 -4.74 -3.36 0.05
N GLN A 65 -5.47 -4.13 0.83
CA GLN A 65 -6.93 -4.02 0.87
C GLN A 65 -7.38 -2.61 1.29
N ARG A 66 -6.77 -2.03 2.32
CA ARG A 66 -7.04 -0.65 2.76
C ARG A 66 -6.72 0.38 1.69
N PHE A 67 -5.58 0.25 1.05
CA PHE A 67 -5.14 1.14 -0.02
C PHE A 67 -6.10 1.10 -1.21
N HIS A 68 -6.42 -0.09 -1.71
CA HIS A 68 -7.35 -0.24 -2.82
C HIS A 68 -8.78 0.21 -2.48
N ALA A 69 -9.27 -0.09 -1.27
CA ALA A 69 -10.57 0.40 -0.81
C ALA A 69 -10.61 1.93 -0.70
N TYR A 70 -9.47 2.56 -0.40
CA TYR A 70 -9.35 4.02 -0.39
C TYR A 70 -9.37 4.61 -1.79
N LEU A 71 -8.59 4.02 -2.73
CA LEU A 71 -8.55 4.45 -4.13
C LEU A 71 -9.86 4.15 -4.88
N ALA A 72 -10.59 3.11 -4.53
CA ALA A 72 -11.86 2.76 -5.17
C ALA A 72 -12.96 3.84 -5.00
N LYS A 73 -12.77 4.76 -4.06
CA LYS A 73 -13.67 5.92 -3.84
C LYS A 73 -13.35 7.11 -4.75
N SER A 74 -12.37 6.97 -5.65
CA SER A 74 -12.01 8.04 -6.60
C SER A 74 -13.12 8.26 -7.61
N ARG A 75 -13.40 9.53 -7.89
CA ARG A 75 -14.40 9.97 -8.87
C ARG A 75 -13.88 9.86 -10.31
N ASP A 76 -12.60 10.17 -10.48
CA ASP A 76 -11.89 10.23 -11.75
C ASP A 76 -10.40 9.90 -11.54
N PHE A 77 -9.62 9.98 -12.61
CA PHE A 77 -8.20 9.67 -12.59
C PHE A 77 -7.40 10.66 -11.74
N GLU A 78 -7.70 11.94 -11.84
CA GLU A 78 -7.04 13.01 -11.09
C GLU A 78 -7.28 12.85 -9.58
N ASP A 79 -8.52 12.54 -9.19
CA ASP A 79 -8.87 12.24 -7.79
C ASP A 79 -8.15 10.95 -7.32
N CYS A 80 -7.97 9.95 -8.19
CA CYS A 80 -7.21 8.75 -7.89
C CYS A 80 -5.75 9.08 -7.57
N CYS A 81 -5.09 9.92 -8.38
CA CYS A 81 -3.73 10.38 -8.12
C CYS A 81 -3.63 11.18 -6.82
N ALA A 82 -4.58 12.09 -6.59
CA ALA A 82 -4.62 12.89 -5.36
C ALA A 82 -4.80 12.01 -4.11
N ARG A 83 -5.69 11.01 -4.16
CA ARG A 83 -5.92 10.03 -3.09
C ARG A 83 -4.72 9.12 -2.86
N HIS A 84 -4.01 8.73 -3.89
CA HIS A 84 -2.76 7.97 -3.73
C HIS A 84 -1.75 8.74 -2.87
N LEU A 85 -1.52 10.02 -3.19
CA LEU A 85 -0.63 10.89 -2.41
C LEU A 85 -1.14 11.10 -0.98
N GLU A 86 -2.46 11.33 -0.81
CA GLU A 86 -3.08 11.52 0.49
C GLU A 86 -2.97 10.27 1.37
N PHE A 87 -3.25 9.08 0.83
CA PHE A 87 -3.10 7.82 1.55
C PHE A 87 -1.66 7.65 2.05
N GLY A 88 -0.67 7.84 1.18
CA GLY A 88 0.73 7.69 1.54
C GLY A 88 1.17 8.64 2.66
N ILE A 89 0.58 9.84 2.71
CA ILE A 89 0.91 10.86 3.73
C ILE A 89 0.14 10.61 5.04
N THR A 90 -1.16 10.32 4.96
CA THR A 90 -2.03 10.19 6.14
C THR A 90 -1.96 8.80 6.77
N ARG A 91 -1.62 7.78 5.98
CA ARG A 91 -1.44 6.38 6.40
C ARG A 91 -0.01 5.90 6.16
N ALA A 92 0.94 6.70 6.62
CA ALA A 92 2.36 6.49 6.40
C ALA A 92 2.83 5.06 6.76
N ARG A 93 2.30 4.47 7.84
CA ARG A 93 2.64 3.12 8.27
C ARG A 93 2.11 2.04 7.32
N ASP A 94 0.89 2.18 6.81
CA ASP A 94 0.36 1.28 5.80
C ASP A 94 1.18 1.40 4.50
N TYR A 95 1.51 2.63 4.10
CA TYR A 95 2.32 2.89 2.91
C TYR A 95 3.77 2.37 3.03
N GLU A 96 4.38 2.50 4.21
CA GLU A 96 5.70 1.95 4.52
C GLU A 96 5.71 0.41 4.45
N LEU A 97 4.62 -0.24 4.86
CA LEU A 97 4.46 -1.69 4.77
C LEU A 97 4.36 -2.16 3.33
N LEU A 98 3.67 -1.37 2.47
CA LEU A 98 3.50 -1.66 1.05
C LEU A 98 4.80 -1.42 0.26
N TYR A 99 5.42 -0.26 0.44
CA TYR A 99 6.48 0.26 -0.43
C TYR A 99 7.77 0.63 0.29
N GLY A 100 7.91 0.24 1.56
CA GLY A 100 9.09 0.51 2.35
C GLY A 100 10.34 -0.22 1.84
N ARG A 101 11.42 -0.11 2.58
CA ARG A 101 12.73 -0.66 2.22
C ARG A 101 12.64 -2.16 1.84
N GLY A 102 13.16 -2.54 0.69
CA GLY A 102 13.17 -3.91 0.18
C GLY A 102 11.83 -4.42 -0.40
N TRP A 103 10.86 -3.55 -0.66
CA TRP A 103 9.58 -3.98 -1.22
C TRP A 103 9.73 -4.65 -2.60
N MET A 104 10.63 -4.11 -3.45
CA MET A 104 10.94 -4.69 -4.78
C MET A 104 11.43 -6.14 -4.71
N GLU A 105 12.11 -6.50 -3.62
CA GLU A 105 12.64 -7.86 -3.42
C GLU A 105 11.61 -8.78 -2.74
N ARG A 106 10.68 -8.21 -1.97
CA ARG A 106 9.73 -8.95 -1.14
C ARG A 106 8.35 -9.12 -1.77
N VAL A 107 8.01 -8.29 -2.74
CA VAL A 107 6.71 -8.37 -3.42
C VAL A 107 6.87 -9.22 -4.67
N ALA A 108 6.08 -10.28 -4.74
CA ALA A 108 6.07 -11.16 -5.89
C ALA A 108 5.73 -10.37 -7.19
N PRO A 109 6.35 -10.71 -8.32
CA PRO A 109 6.17 -9.99 -9.59
C PRO A 109 4.71 -9.87 -10.05
N ASP A 110 3.90 -10.89 -9.76
CA ASP A 110 2.46 -10.91 -10.04
C ASP A 110 1.67 -9.85 -9.26
N VAL A 111 2.04 -9.60 -8.00
CA VAL A 111 1.42 -8.53 -7.19
C VAL A 111 1.78 -7.15 -7.72
N GLN A 112 3.05 -6.95 -8.14
CA GLN A 112 3.49 -5.70 -8.77
C GLN A 112 2.74 -5.45 -10.08
N THR A 113 2.61 -6.49 -10.91
CA THR A 113 1.86 -6.45 -12.17
C THR A 113 0.40 -6.11 -11.93
N ALA A 114 -0.25 -6.78 -10.97
CA ALA A 114 -1.66 -6.53 -10.63
C ALA A 114 -1.92 -5.10 -10.16
N GLU A 115 -0.97 -4.45 -9.50
CA GLU A 115 -1.10 -3.05 -9.09
C GLU A 115 -1.03 -2.10 -10.28
N ILE A 116 -0.08 -2.34 -11.20
CA ILE A 116 0.03 -1.57 -12.45
C ILE A 116 -1.25 -1.73 -13.28
N GLU A 117 -1.78 -2.95 -13.41
CA GLU A 117 -3.02 -3.24 -14.15
C GLU A 117 -4.23 -2.53 -13.56
N LYS A 118 -4.36 -2.52 -12.22
CA LYS A 118 -5.44 -1.78 -11.55
C LYS A 118 -5.35 -0.29 -11.82
N PHE A 119 -4.14 0.27 -11.84
CA PHE A 119 -3.95 1.68 -12.15
C PHE A 119 -4.20 1.97 -13.64
N ALA A 120 -3.75 1.08 -14.54
CA ALA A 120 -4.05 1.15 -15.96
C ALA A 120 -5.57 1.14 -16.22
N THR A 121 -6.33 0.36 -15.45
CA THR A 121 -7.81 0.35 -15.54
C THR A 121 -8.40 1.74 -15.26
N GLN A 122 -7.81 2.55 -14.39
CA GLN A 122 -8.28 3.93 -14.17
C GLN A 122 -8.00 4.82 -15.40
N LEU A 123 -6.87 4.62 -16.06
CA LEU A 123 -6.54 5.32 -17.31
C LEU A 123 -7.48 4.92 -18.45
N VAL A 124 -7.84 3.63 -18.57
CA VAL A 124 -8.83 3.16 -19.55
C VAL A 124 -10.19 3.79 -19.28
N ARG A 125 -10.65 3.85 -18.04
CA ARG A 125 -11.88 4.56 -17.65
C ARG A 125 -11.84 6.04 -17.98
N ALA A 126 -10.64 6.63 -17.96
CA ALA A 126 -10.40 8.01 -18.37
C ALA A 126 -10.28 8.19 -19.89
N GLY A 127 -10.54 7.15 -20.71
CA GLY A 127 -10.58 7.21 -22.17
C GLY A 127 -9.23 6.96 -22.87
N VAL A 128 -8.26 6.35 -22.18
CA VAL A 128 -6.98 5.93 -22.76
C VAL A 128 -7.12 4.52 -23.35
N ASP A 129 -6.53 4.28 -24.51
CA ASP A 129 -6.39 2.94 -25.08
C ASP A 129 -5.61 2.00 -24.13
N GLU A 130 -6.02 0.72 -24.05
CA GLU A 130 -5.50 -0.25 -23.09
C GLU A 130 -3.98 -0.42 -23.14
N ALA A 131 -3.41 -0.53 -24.34
CA ALA A 131 -1.97 -0.70 -24.51
C ALA A 131 -1.18 0.55 -24.08
N ARG A 132 -1.75 1.74 -24.26
CA ARG A 132 -1.17 3.00 -23.80
C ARG A 132 -1.38 3.18 -22.30
N ALA A 133 -2.54 2.79 -21.77
CA ALA A 133 -2.83 2.85 -20.36
C ALA A 133 -1.81 2.02 -19.56
N THR A 134 -1.50 0.81 -19.99
CA THR A 134 -0.48 -0.04 -19.36
C THR A 134 0.90 0.63 -19.39
N ARG A 135 1.30 1.23 -20.54
CA ARG A 135 2.58 1.94 -20.63
C ARG A 135 2.66 3.20 -19.78
N ALA A 136 1.55 3.93 -19.65
CA ALA A 136 1.50 5.17 -18.87
C ALA A 136 1.36 4.92 -17.36
N ALA A 137 0.77 3.80 -16.95
CA ALA A 137 0.50 3.48 -15.55
C ALA A 137 1.77 3.44 -14.71
N TYR A 138 2.83 2.77 -15.19
CA TYR A 138 4.06 2.57 -14.43
C TYR A 138 4.78 3.89 -14.11
N PRO A 139 5.12 4.78 -15.07
CA PRO A 139 5.78 6.04 -14.76
C PRO A 139 4.95 6.94 -13.84
N ILE A 140 3.62 6.95 -14.00
CA ILE A 140 2.74 7.72 -13.12
C ILE A 140 2.81 7.18 -11.68
N LEU A 141 2.70 5.86 -11.50
CA LEU A 141 2.85 5.23 -10.19
C LEU A 141 4.20 5.55 -9.54
N MET A 142 5.29 5.49 -10.31
CA MET A 142 6.63 5.81 -9.79
C MET A 142 6.77 7.28 -9.39
N MET A 143 6.15 8.21 -10.13
CA MET A 143 6.13 9.63 -9.72
C MET A 143 5.34 9.83 -8.42
N LEU A 144 4.15 9.24 -8.30
CA LEU A 144 3.33 9.31 -7.10
C LEU A 144 4.07 8.72 -5.90
N HIS A 145 4.67 7.53 -6.09
CA HIS A 145 5.49 6.88 -5.07
C HIS A 145 6.68 7.75 -4.65
N GLY A 146 7.42 8.32 -5.60
CA GLY A 146 8.55 9.21 -5.33
C GLY A 146 8.16 10.41 -4.46
N VAL A 147 7.01 11.04 -4.72
CA VAL A 147 6.51 12.16 -3.90
C VAL A 147 6.16 11.71 -2.49
N VAL A 148 5.49 10.58 -2.33
CA VAL A 148 5.17 10.04 -0.99
C VAL A 148 6.46 9.73 -0.24
N MET A 149 7.41 9.01 -0.84
CA MET A 149 8.68 8.66 -0.20
C MET A 149 9.49 9.89 0.17
N HIS A 150 9.57 10.88 -0.72
CA HIS A 150 10.20 12.18 -0.40
C HIS A 150 9.54 12.82 0.84
N ARG A 151 8.22 12.78 0.93
CA ARG A 151 7.47 13.36 2.06
C ARG A 151 7.68 12.60 3.36
N LEU A 152 7.75 11.26 3.31
CA LEU A 152 7.99 10.41 4.49
C LEU A 152 9.40 10.58 5.04
N LEU A 153 10.39 10.76 4.17
CA LEU A 153 11.79 10.98 4.55
C LEU A 153 12.02 12.40 5.08
N ASN A 154 11.28 13.39 4.56
CA ASN A 154 11.41 14.80 4.91
C ASN A 154 10.19 15.26 5.73
N LYS A 155 10.16 14.89 7.01
CA LYS A 155 9.02 15.13 7.92
C LYS A 155 8.65 16.61 8.12
N LYS A 156 9.54 17.56 7.83
CA LYS A 156 9.23 18.99 7.92
C LYS A 156 8.28 19.38 6.79
N GLN A 157 7.11 19.89 7.14
CA GLN A 157 6.20 20.53 6.19
C GLN A 157 6.90 21.79 5.65
N SER A 158 7.32 21.74 4.38
CA SER A 158 7.88 22.90 3.71
C SER A 158 6.96 23.32 2.56
N ALA A 159 6.99 24.60 2.18
CA ALA A 159 6.37 25.10 0.96
C ALA A 159 6.78 24.26 -0.27
N VAL A 160 8.01 23.75 -0.27
CA VAL A 160 8.56 22.84 -1.28
C VAL A 160 7.75 21.55 -1.37
N GLY A 161 7.34 20.95 -0.25
CA GLY A 161 6.54 19.71 -0.25
C GLY A 161 5.15 19.90 -0.89
N LYS A 162 4.54 21.08 -0.70
CA LYS A 162 3.28 21.44 -1.37
C LYS A 162 3.49 21.63 -2.87
N ALA A 163 4.52 22.36 -3.26
CA ALA A 163 4.85 22.60 -4.67
C ALA A 163 5.17 21.28 -5.41
N ILE A 164 5.94 20.38 -4.81
CA ILE A 164 6.24 19.06 -5.39
C ILE A 164 4.94 18.25 -5.61
N ARG A 165 4.03 18.26 -4.64
CA ARG A 165 2.73 17.59 -4.77
C ARG A 165 1.90 18.15 -5.92
N GLU A 166 1.79 19.47 -6.01
CA GLU A 166 1.04 20.15 -7.08
C GLU A 166 1.66 19.87 -8.46
N ALA A 167 2.98 19.98 -8.59
CA ALA A 167 3.69 19.66 -9.82
C ALA A 167 3.51 18.19 -10.26
N CYS A 168 3.52 17.26 -9.31
CA CYS A 168 3.28 15.84 -9.60
C CYS A 168 1.86 15.61 -10.13
N LEU A 169 0.84 16.20 -9.51
CA LEU A 169 -0.55 16.07 -9.97
C LEU A 169 -0.71 16.67 -11.37
N GLN A 170 -0.12 17.83 -11.63
CA GLN A 170 -0.12 18.44 -12.97
C GLN A 170 0.56 17.53 -13.99
N ALA A 171 1.70 16.92 -13.66
CA ALA A 171 2.38 15.97 -14.53
C ALA A 171 1.53 14.72 -14.80
N CYS A 172 0.79 14.20 -13.82
CA CYS A 172 -0.14 13.10 -14.02
C CYS A 172 -1.24 13.45 -15.03
N THR A 173 -1.83 14.66 -14.94
CA THR A 173 -2.82 15.16 -15.91
C THR A 173 -2.22 15.28 -17.30
N THR A 174 -1.02 15.86 -17.44
CA THR A 174 -0.32 15.98 -18.73
C THR A 174 -0.04 14.61 -19.36
N LEU A 175 0.37 13.62 -18.56
CA LEU A 175 0.59 12.26 -19.06
C LEU A 175 -0.72 11.57 -19.47
N LEU A 176 -1.81 11.80 -18.76
CA LEU A 176 -3.13 11.32 -19.15
C LEU A 176 -3.54 11.91 -20.52
N GLU A 177 -3.42 13.22 -20.69
CA GLU A 177 -3.75 13.91 -21.94
C GLU A 177 -2.90 13.41 -23.11
N SER A 178 -1.59 13.28 -22.90
CA SER A 178 -0.68 12.69 -23.90
C SER A 178 -1.05 11.25 -24.25
N ALA A 179 -1.45 10.45 -23.28
CA ALA A 179 -1.88 9.07 -23.51
C ALA A 179 -3.21 8.96 -24.27
N ARG A 180 -4.09 9.97 -24.18
CA ARG A 180 -5.35 10.05 -24.93
C ARG A 180 -5.16 10.42 -26.40
N GLN A 181 -4.12 11.21 -26.73
CA GLN A 181 -3.86 11.63 -28.12
C GLN A 181 -3.49 10.42 -28.97
N LYS A 182 -4.21 10.21 -30.09
CA LYS A 182 -3.83 9.23 -31.09
C LYS A 182 -2.56 9.72 -31.82
N PRO A 183 -1.66 8.80 -32.25
CA PRO A 183 -0.51 9.16 -33.06
C PRO A 183 -0.93 9.75 -34.38
#